data_f7c7ed1dee6d2a2121ec86940d8df2b9
#
_entry.id   f7c7ed1dee6d2a2121ec86940d8df2b9
#
_cell.length_a   1.000
_cell.length_b   1.000
_cell.length_c   1.000
_cell.angle_alpha   90.00
_cell.angle_beta   90.00
_cell.angle_gamma   90.00
#
_symmetry.space_group_name_H-M   'P 1'
#
loop_
_entity.id
_entity.type
_entity.pdbx_description
1 polymer ?
#
loop_
_entity_poly.entity_id
_entity_poly.type
_entity_poly.pdbx_seq_one_letter_code
_entity_poly.pdbx_strand_id
1 'polypeptide(L)'
;MVYHSGTLIKNIKEKIMDTEKFKVIIVEDVKLELKGTEEIFRHEIPNAEVIGTAMTEAEFWPLLESNTPDMVLLDLGLGGSTTIGVDICASLRKNYPNIKV
;
A
#
# COMPACT_ATOMS: atom_id res chain seq x y z
N MET A 1 -8.59 2.36 7.63
CA MET A 1 -7.62 2.05 8.69
C MET A 1 -7.00 3.33 9.23
N VAL A 2 -6.94 3.47 10.54
CA VAL A 2 -6.26 4.58 11.17
C VAL A 2 -4.95 4.05 11.77
N TYR A 3 -3.85 4.71 11.47
CA TYR A 3 -2.55 4.33 11.99
C TYR A 3 -1.72 5.57 12.31
N HIS A 4 -0.79 5.44 13.22
CA HIS A 4 0.20 6.47 13.51
C HIS A 4 1.38 6.29 12.55
N SER A 5 1.85 7.37 11.98
CA SER A 5 2.99 7.35 11.06
C SER A 5 4.20 6.63 11.65
N GLY A 6 4.52 6.87 12.92
CA GLY A 6 5.64 6.19 13.57
C GLY A 6 5.47 4.68 13.67
N THR A 7 4.26 4.22 13.98
CA THR A 7 3.94 2.79 14.05
C THR A 7 4.00 2.16 12.67
N LEU A 8 3.46 2.84 11.66
CA LEU A 8 3.50 2.37 10.28
C LEU A 8 4.94 2.21 9.80
N ILE A 9 5.78 3.22 9.99
CA ILE A 9 7.18 3.19 9.58
C ILE A 9 7.90 2.02 10.26
N LYS A 10 7.72 1.86 11.56
CA LYS A 10 8.34 0.77 12.31
C LYS A 10 7.93 -0.59 11.76
N ASN A 11 6.62 -0.81 11.55
CA ASN A 11 6.13 -2.08 11.04
C ASN A 11 6.65 -2.38 9.64
N ILE A 12 6.72 -1.38 8.78
CA ILE A 12 7.26 -1.56 7.44
C ILE A 12 8.76 -1.87 7.50
N LYS A 13 9.53 -1.14 8.30
CA LYS A 13 10.97 -1.38 8.45
C LYS A 13 11.27 -2.78 8.99
N GLU A 14 10.45 -3.28 9.88
CA GLU A 14 10.60 -4.65 10.42
C GLU A 14 10.37 -5.72 9.35
N LYS A 15 9.53 -5.43 8.35
CA LYS A 15 9.21 -6.36 7.26
C LYS A 15 10.21 -6.28 6.11
N ILE A 16 10.96 -5.19 6.00
CA ILE A 16 11.89 -4.94 4.91
C ILE A 16 13.33 -5.06 5.43
N MET A 17 14.11 -5.97 4.85
CA MET A 17 15.54 -6.07 5.14
C MET A 17 16.25 -4.86 4.53
N ASP A 18 17.27 -4.34 5.20
CA ASP A 18 17.99 -3.13 4.80
C ASP A 18 18.54 -3.18 3.37
N THR A 19 18.86 -4.38 2.89
CA THR A 19 19.45 -4.58 1.57
C THR A 19 18.45 -5.00 0.51
N GLU A 20 17.20 -5.26 0.87
CA GLU A 20 16.17 -5.65 -0.08
C GLU A 20 15.56 -4.45 -0.79
N LYS A 21 15.31 -4.60 -2.09
CA LYS A 21 14.40 -3.73 -2.84
C LYS A 21 12.99 -4.22 -2.58
N PHE A 22 12.12 -3.31 -2.20
CA PHE A 22 10.75 -3.63 -1.82
C PHE A 22 9.77 -2.75 -2.59
N LYS A 23 8.90 -3.37 -3.38
CA LYS A 23 7.97 -2.66 -4.26
C LYS A 23 6.61 -2.52 -3.61
N VAL A 24 6.08 -1.31 -3.59
CA VAL A 24 4.84 -0.99 -2.90
C VAL A 24 3.86 -0.31 -3.85
N ILE A 25 2.59 -0.71 -3.79
CA ILE A 25 1.47 0.05 -4.35
C ILE A 25 0.70 0.64 -3.17
N ILE A 26 0.37 1.92 -3.27
CA ILE A 26 -0.40 2.63 -2.25
C ILE A 26 -1.80 2.87 -2.79
N VAL A 27 -2.82 2.49 -2.02
CA VAL A 27 -4.23 2.73 -2.36
C VAL A 27 -4.84 3.62 -1.28
N GLU A 28 -5.11 4.87 -1.63
CA GLU A 28 -5.59 5.89 -0.69
C GLU A 28 -6.39 6.95 -1.46
N ASP A 29 -7.63 7.20 -1.06
CA ASP A 29 -8.51 8.12 -1.75
C ASP A 29 -8.39 9.58 -1.32
N VAL A 30 -7.73 9.86 -0.21
CA VAL A 30 -7.46 11.21 0.24
C VAL A 30 -6.09 11.65 -0.28
N LYS A 31 -6.10 12.59 -1.21
CA LYS A 31 -4.88 13.03 -1.92
C LYS A 31 -3.77 13.49 -0.97
N LEU A 32 -4.12 14.23 0.06
CA LEU A 32 -3.15 14.72 1.05
C LEU A 32 -2.49 13.57 1.80
N GLU A 33 -3.29 12.58 2.21
CA GLU A 33 -2.78 11.40 2.90
C GLU A 33 -1.93 10.53 1.97
N LEU A 34 -2.33 10.41 0.71
CA LEU A 34 -1.56 9.70 -0.30
C LEU A 34 -0.17 10.33 -0.46
N LYS A 35 -0.12 11.65 -0.63
CA LYS A 35 1.15 12.36 -0.78
C LYS A 35 2.02 12.26 0.47
N GLY A 36 1.40 12.36 1.65
CA GLY A 36 2.11 12.19 2.91
C GLY A 36 2.74 10.80 3.04
N THR A 37 2.01 9.77 2.65
CA THR A 37 2.49 8.40 2.67
C THR A 37 3.64 8.20 1.67
N GLU A 38 3.51 8.75 0.47
CA GLU A 38 4.60 8.69 -0.52
C GLU A 38 5.89 9.35 0.01
N GLU A 39 5.76 10.50 0.68
CA GLU A 39 6.92 11.20 1.27
C GLU A 39 7.58 10.37 2.37
N ILE A 40 6.78 9.68 3.20
CA ILE A 40 7.31 8.80 4.23
C ILE A 40 8.15 7.69 3.58
N PHE A 41 7.65 7.06 2.53
CA PHE A 41 8.41 6.02 1.84
C PHE A 41 9.70 6.56 1.24
N ARG A 42 9.63 7.75 0.64
CA ARG A 42 10.80 8.36 0.00
C ARG A 42 11.91 8.69 1.00
N HIS A 43 11.54 9.24 2.15
CA HIS A 43 12.52 9.78 3.10
C HIS A 43 12.88 8.84 4.24
N GLU A 44 11.96 7.96 4.63
CA GLU A 44 12.13 7.12 5.82
C GLU A 44 12.44 5.66 5.48
N ILE A 45 12.07 5.21 4.28
CA ILE A 45 12.22 3.82 3.87
C ILE A 45 12.89 3.77 2.50
N PRO A 46 14.19 4.06 2.43
CA PRO A 46 14.87 4.26 1.14
C PRO A 46 14.98 3.02 0.27
N ASN A 47 14.87 1.82 0.83
CA ASN A 47 14.86 0.59 0.06
C ASN A 47 13.48 0.18 -0.43
N ALA A 48 12.43 0.92 -0.06
CA ALA A 48 11.10 0.74 -0.61
C ALA A 48 10.90 1.64 -1.82
N GLU A 49 10.29 1.09 -2.86
CA GLU A 49 9.98 1.81 -4.08
C GLU A 49 8.47 1.82 -4.27
N VAL A 50 7.88 3.01 -4.34
CA VAL A 50 6.45 3.15 -4.67
C VAL A 50 6.32 3.04 -6.18
N ILE A 51 5.83 1.89 -6.64
CA ILE A 51 5.72 1.60 -8.07
C ILE A 51 4.39 2.05 -8.68
N GLY A 52 3.44 2.43 -7.84
CA GLY A 52 2.17 2.96 -8.31
C GLY A 52 1.29 3.40 -7.15
N THR A 53 0.35 4.27 -7.46
CA THR A 53 -0.64 4.74 -6.51
C THR A 53 -2.01 4.69 -7.15
N ALA A 54 -3.03 4.42 -6.36
CA ALA A 54 -4.42 4.39 -6.80
C ALA A 54 -5.29 5.10 -5.77
N MET A 55 -6.24 5.88 -6.24
CA MET A 55 -7.20 6.56 -5.39
C MET A 55 -8.56 5.86 -5.39
N THR A 56 -8.75 4.92 -6.30
CA THR A 56 -9.99 4.14 -6.43
C THR A 56 -9.66 2.68 -6.71
N GLU A 57 -10.64 1.82 -6.49
CA GLU A 57 -10.53 0.41 -6.86
C GLU A 57 -10.32 0.25 -8.37
N ALA A 58 -11.03 1.06 -9.16
CA ALA A 58 -10.91 1.02 -10.62
C ALA A 58 -9.49 1.32 -11.11
N GLU A 59 -8.74 2.17 -10.39
CA GLU A 59 -7.34 2.46 -10.71
C GLU A 59 -6.40 1.36 -10.22
N PHE A 60 -6.77 0.69 -9.15
CA PHE A 60 -5.91 -0.29 -8.48
C PHE A 60 -5.69 -1.56 -9.31
N TRP A 61 -6.76 -2.21 -9.77
CA TRP A 61 -6.64 -3.50 -10.45
C TRP A 61 -5.76 -3.45 -11.70
N PRO A 62 -5.87 -2.42 -12.58
CA PRO A 62 -4.94 -2.31 -13.72
C PRO A 62 -3.48 -2.16 -13.30
N LEU A 63 -3.22 -1.43 -12.21
CA LEU A 63 -1.86 -1.30 -11.66
C LEU A 63 -1.31 -2.65 -11.23
N LEU A 64 -2.13 -3.44 -10.57
CA LEU A 64 -1.73 -4.76 -10.08
C LEU A 64 -1.44 -5.71 -11.25
N GLU A 65 -2.24 -5.65 -12.31
CA GLU A 65 -2.03 -6.47 -13.50
C GLU A 65 -0.72 -6.13 -14.23
N SER A 66 -0.34 -4.86 -14.21
CA SER A 66 0.86 -4.40 -14.91
C SER A 66 2.13 -4.46 -14.06
N ASN A 67 2.00 -4.71 -12.77
CA ASN A 67 3.11 -4.68 -11.83
C ASN A 67 3.03 -5.86 -10.87
N THR A 68 4.18 -6.20 -10.29
CA THR A 68 4.25 -7.25 -9.26
C THR A 68 4.78 -6.65 -7.97
N PRO A 69 3.92 -6.02 -7.15
CA PRO A 69 4.37 -5.45 -5.89
C PRO A 69 4.66 -6.53 -4.85
N ASP A 70 5.50 -6.18 -3.89
CA ASP A 70 5.72 -7.01 -2.71
C ASP A 70 4.69 -6.70 -1.63
N MET A 71 4.16 -5.48 -1.65
CA MET A 71 3.19 -5.02 -0.67
C MET A 71 2.17 -4.09 -1.30
N VAL A 72 0.94 -4.18 -0.82
CA VAL A 72 -0.11 -3.19 -1.09
C VAL A 72 -0.47 -2.54 0.23
N LEU A 73 -0.28 -1.23 0.32
CA LEU A 73 -0.70 -0.44 1.48
C LEU A 73 -2.08 0.11 1.18
N LEU A 74 -3.07 -0.41 1.87
CA LEU A 74 -4.49 -0.22 1.55
C LEU A 74 -5.22 0.51 2.67
N ASP A 75 -5.90 1.60 2.31
CA ASP A 75 -6.84 2.27 3.21
C ASP A 75 -8.15 1.50 3.25
N LEU A 76 -8.51 0.96 4.41
CA LEU A 76 -9.75 0.20 4.58
C LEU A 76 -11.01 1.08 4.45
N GLY A 77 -10.87 2.40 4.62
CA GLY A 77 -11.95 3.35 4.42
C GLY A 77 -12.07 3.88 3.00
N LEU A 78 -11.47 3.20 2.04
CA LEU A 78 -11.42 3.65 0.65
C LEU A 78 -12.81 3.96 0.08
N GLY A 79 -12.94 5.12 -0.55
CA GLY A 79 -14.19 5.55 -1.15
C GLY A 79 -15.29 5.90 -0.14
N GLY A 80 -14.95 6.10 1.13
CA GLY A 80 -15.91 6.36 2.19
C GLY A 80 -16.72 5.12 2.57
N SER A 81 -16.39 3.96 2.03
CA SER A 81 -17.06 2.69 2.30
C SER A 81 -16.21 1.83 3.24
N THR A 82 -16.87 1.11 4.15
CA THR A 82 -16.19 0.15 5.02
C THR A 82 -15.99 -1.21 4.34
N THR A 83 -16.54 -1.42 3.15
CA THR A 83 -16.54 -2.72 2.48
C THR A 83 -15.54 -2.82 1.34
N ILE A 84 -15.31 -1.74 0.58
CA ILE A 84 -14.45 -1.78 -0.62
C ILE A 84 -13.03 -2.21 -0.25
N GLY A 85 -12.42 -1.58 0.74
CA GLY A 85 -11.06 -1.92 1.17
C GLY A 85 -10.97 -3.34 1.72
N VAL A 86 -11.97 -3.77 2.47
CA VAL A 86 -12.02 -5.14 3.01
C VAL A 86 -12.13 -6.16 1.88
N ASP A 87 -12.96 -5.89 0.88
CA ASP A 87 -13.14 -6.77 -0.27
C ASP A 87 -11.86 -6.88 -1.11
N ILE A 88 -11.18 -5.76 -1.33
CA ILE A 88 -9.88 -5.76 -2.01
C ILE A 88 -8.87 -6.61 -1.23
N CYS A 89 -8.81 -6.42 0.08
CA CYS A 89 -7.91 -7.17 0.94
C CYS A 89 -8.19 -8.68 0.86
N ALA A 90 -9.45 -9.07 0.92
CA ALA A 90 -9.85 -10.48 0.83
C ALA A 90 -9.47 -11.08 -0.53
N SER A 91 -9.70 -10.33 -1.61
CA SER A 91 -9.33 -10.77 -2.96
C SER A 91 -7.82 -10.94 -3.11
N LEU A 92 -7.04 -10.02 -2.54
CA LEU A 92 -5.58 -10.11 -2.59
C LEU A 92 -5.07 -11.33 -1.82
N ARG A 93 -5.60 -11.57 -0.64
CA ARG A 93 -5.19 -12.73 0.16
C ARG A 93 -5.51 -14.05 -0.54
N LYS A 94 -6.64 -14.11 -1.23
CA LYS A 94 -7.07 -15.32 -1.93
C LYS A 94 -6.28 -15.55 -3.21
N ASN A 95 -6.11 -14.53 -4.04
CA ASN A 95 -5.60 -14.67 -5.39
C ASN A 95 -4.12 -14.31 -5.53
N TYR A 96 -3.56 -13.57 -4.57
CA TYR A 96 -2.17 -13.12 -4.58
C TYR A 96 -1.53 -13.34 -3.21
N PRO A 97 -1.39 -14.59 -2.78
CA PRO A 97 -0.95 -14.87 -1.40
C PRO A 97 0.48 -14.42 -1.08
N ASN A 98 1.28 -14.15 -2.09
CA ASN A 98 2.66 -13.69 -1.90
C ASN A 98 2.77 -12.17 -1.70
N ILE A 99 1.69 -11.44 -1.91
CA ILE A 99 1.67 -9.99 -1.70
C ILE A 99 1.25 -9.70 -0.26
N LYS A 100 2.04 -8.89 0.43
CA LYS A 100 1.70 -8.43 1.78
C LYS A 100 0.70 -7.28 1.67
N VAL A 101 -0.31 -7.32 2.51
CA VAL A 101 -1.35 -6.28 2.53
C VAL A 101 -1.43 -5.63 3.89
#